data_4107a0271c683ab0c7658d8c8432770d
#
_entry.id   4107a0271c683ab0c7658d8c8432770d
#
_cell.length_a   1.000
_cell.length_b   1.000
_cell.length_c   1.000
_cell.angle_alpha   90.00
_cell.angle_beta   90.00
_cell.angle_gamma   90.00
#
_symmetry.space_group_name_H-M   'P 1'
#
loop_
_entity.id
_entity.type
_entity.pdbx_description
1 polymer ?
#
loop_
_entity_poly.entity_id
_entity_poly.type
_entity_poly.pdbx_seq_one_letter_code
_entity_poly.pdbx_strand_id
1 'polypeptide(L)'
;MKVDGIIDRPMFDYLIGALDDAEAAGSTAVIQLNTLGTLGVDASALVDKVACAKVPVIVWVGPPGSHAQGTGAVMVASAALASASPGSGVGPTAPLDLGRDAISEAEVLGGGCAAVVVPEAGAEMTSQQAIDAGVTTQLQPGEPAPSTVIDLLRQIDGKTVQTAAGPVVLHTALTASAEQGPGVDLRYHDLGPWRRVLHAASSPTAIYVLLVLAFAGFAFELTQPGFGFAGMCGVVALGFAAYGTFAVTPSWLGLGLLLLGFALMILDVQLHKLGVLTALGVLAFGAGSFLIYSDVADTIAIPTPVIVVTLLLTVLYYGFGLTVAQQAHQRIVTTQQGLVGLTGEARGDLNPEGGVHVKGTIWRARTVGEPIPSGTRVRIRGVDGLVLRVEPEPEEDGTAPESPPY
;
A
#
# COMPACT_ATOMS: atom_id res chain seq x y z
N MET A 1 -21.47 -13.50 5.64
CA MET A 1 -20.28 -12.67 5.87
C MET A 1 -19.04 -13.36 5.32
N LYS A 2 -18.12 -12.65 4.66
CA LYS A 2 -16.88 -13.23 4.16
C LYS A 2 -15.68 -12.61 4.89
N VAL A 3 -14.80 -13.46 5.41
CA VAL A 3 -13.51 -13.10 6.00
C VAL A 3 -12.43 -13.72 5.13
N ASP A 4 -11.55 -12.88 4.56
CA ASP A 4 -10.48 -13.31 3.67
C ASP A 4 -9.22 -12.51 4.00
N GLY A 5 -8.18 -13.20 4.48
CA GLY A 5 -6.94 -12.60 4.96
C GLY A 5 -6.91 -12.38 6.48
N ILE A 6 -6.18 -11.37 6.91
CA ILE A 6 -5.96 -11.07 8.32
C ILE A 6 -7.16 -10.31 8.90
N ILE A 7 -7.56 -10.62 10.14
CA ILE A 7 -8.61 -9.88 10.84
C ILE A 7 -7.98 -8.67 11.53
N ASP A 8 -7.90 -7.57 10.79
CA ASP A 8 -7.48 -6.25 11.26
C ASP A 8 -8.69 -5.41 11.74
N ARG A 9 -8.46 -4.15 12.13
CA ARG A 9 -9.52 -3.29 12.67
C ARG A 9 -10.72 -3.11 11.72
N PRO A 10 -10.57 -2.83 10.40
CA PRO A 10 -11.70 -2.76 9.47
C PRO A 10 -12.52 -4.05 9.38
N MET A 11 -11.84 -5.21 9.38
CA MET A 11 -12.47 -6.53 9.32
C MET A 11 -13.16 -6.88 10.65
N PHE A 12 -12.52 -6.56 11.77
CA PHE A 12 -13.10 -6.72 13.11
C PHE A 12 -14.39 -5.92 13.28
N ASP A 13 -14.36 -4.61 12.98
CA ASP A 13 -15.54 -3.73 13.08
C ASP A 13 -16.66 -4.16 12.11
N TYR A 14 -16.30 -4.74 10.97
CA TYR A 14 -17.24 -5.33 10.03
C TYR A 14 -17.91 -6.59 10.61
N LEU A 15 -17.13 -7.50 11.18
CA LEU A 15 -17.65 -8.74 11.78
C LEU A 15 -18.57 -8.47 12.96
N ILE A 16 -18.13 -7.63 13.90
CA ILE A 16 -18.93 -7.26 15.07
C ILE A 16 -20.24 -6.62 14.63
N GLY A 17 -20.20 -5.62 13.73
CA GLY A 17 -21.40 -4.95 13.23
C GLY A 17 -22.36 -5.90 12.51
N ALA A 18 -21.84 -6.81 11.68
CA ALA A 18 -22.67 -7.77 10.96
C ALA A 18 -23.29 -8.84 11.89
N LEU A 19 -22.60 -9.21 12.98
CA LEU A 19 -23.16 -10.09 14.03
C LEU A 19 -24.23 -9.36 14.85
N ASP A 20 -24.04 -8.06 15.17
CA ASP A 20 -25.05 -7.24 15.82
C ASP A 20 -26.32 -7.11 14.96
N ASP A 21 -26.16 -6.90 13.66
CA ASP A 21 -27.27 -6.82 12.71
C ASP A 21 -28.02 -8.17 12.63
N ALA A 22 -27.29 -9.29 12.63
CA ALA A 22 -27.88 -10.63 12.65
C ALA A 22 -28.69 -10.89 13.93
N GLU A 23 -28.13 -10.51 15.10
CA GLU A 23 -28.85 -10.62 16.38
C GLU A 23 -30.11 -9.73 16.41
N ALA A 24 -30.01 -8.49 15.94
CA ALA A 24 -31.16 -7.58 15.86
C ALA A 24 -32.27 -8.09 14.92
N ALA A 25 -31.89 -8.78 13.86
CA ALA A 25 -32.82 -9.39 12.91
C ALA A 25 -33.31 -10.78 13.34
N GLY A 26 -32.75 -11.39 14.37
CA GLY A 26 -33.02 -12.80 14.76
C GLY A 26 -32.61 -13.80 13.66
N SER A 27 -31.61 -13.48 12.86
CA SER A 27 -31.20 -14.24 11.68
C SER A 27 -29.99 -15.13 11.96
N THR A 28 -29.93 -16.29 11.31
CA THR A 28 -28.71 -17.13 11.34
C THR A 28 -27.55 -16.42 10.66
N ALA A 29 -26.42 -16.32 11.32
CA ALA A 29 -25.21 -15.75 10.79
C ALA A 29 -24.29 -16.84 10.23
N VAL A 30 -23.82 -16.70 8.98
CA VAL A 30 -22.83 -17.59 8.39
C VAL A 30 -21.56 -16.81 8.10
N ILE A 31 -20.45 -17.24 8.70
CA ILE A 31 -19.11 -16.69 8.49
C ILE A 31 -18.33 -17.65 7.60
N GLN A 32 -18.07 -17.25 6.37
CA GLN A 32 -17.08 -17.89 5.51
C GLN A 32 -15.70 -17.41 5.90
N LEU A 33 -14.84 -18.31 6.36
CA LEU A 33 -13.58 -17.98 7.01
C LEU A 33 -12.38 -18.51 6.22
N ASN A 34 -11.46 -17.60 5.92
CA ASN A 34 -10.12 -17.87 5.42
C ASN A 34 -9.17 -16.84 6.05
N THR A 35 -8.51 -17.18 7.18
CA THR A 35 -7.71 -16.22 7.94
C THR A 35 -6.47 -16.86 8.56
N LEU A 36 -5.41 -16.05 8.67
CA LEU A 36 -4.18 -16.38 9.39
C LEU A 36 -4.24 -15.98 10.88
N GLY A 37 -5.26 -15.22 11.30
CA GLY A 37 -5.41 -14.73 12.68
C GLY A 37 -5.79 -13.27 12.73
N THR A 38 -5.72 -12.67 13.91
CA THR A 38 -5.97 -11.24 14.15
C THR A 38 -4.69 -10.42 14.11
N LEU A 39 -4.85 -9.10 13.92
CA LEU A 39 -3.75 -8.16 13.90
C LEU A 39 -4.15 -6.85 14.57
N GLY A 40 -3.62 -6.62 15.78
CA GLY A 40 -3.83 -5.39 16.54
C GLY A 40 -5.29 -5.14 16.95
N VAL A 41 -6.07 -6.19 17.16
CA VAL A 41 -7.47 -6.12 17.60
C VAL A 41 -7.72 -7.04 18.80
N ASP A 42 -8.80 -6.78 19.50
CA ASP A 42 -9.21 -7.60 20.65
C ASP A 42 -9.80 -8.94 20.18
N ALA A 43 -8.92 -9.96 20.16
CA ALA A 43 -9.29 -11.32 19.78
C ALA A 43 -10.36 -11.90 20.72
N SER A 44 -10.31 -11.58 22.04
CA SER A 44 -11.26 -12.10 23.02
C SER A 44 -12.67 -11.57 22.75
N ALA A 45 -12.81 -10.28 22.47
CA ALA A 45 -14.10 -9.68 22.15
C ALA A 45 -14.75 -10.31 20.91
N LEU A 46 -13.95 -10.68 19.89
CA LEU A 46 -14.46 -11.35 18.70
C LEU A 46 -14.90 -12.78 18.98
N VAL A 47 -14.10 -13.55 19.74
CA VAL A 47 -14.43 -14.92 20.14
C VAL A 47 -15.68 -14.95 21.04
N ASP A 48 -15.75 -14.05 22.03
CA ASP A 48 -16.91 -13.94 22.92
C ASP A 48 -18.17 -13.57 22.14
N LYS A 49 -18.07 -12.67 21.14
CA LYS A 49 -19.20 -12.30 20.29
C LYS A 49 -19.74 -13.50 19.50
N VAL A 50 -18.86 -14.39 19.04
CA VAL A 50 -19.26 -15.64 18.35
C VAL A 50 -19.86 -16.65 19.33
N ALA A 51 -19.18 -16.88 20.46
CA ALA A 51 -19.59 -17.87 21.46
C ALA A 51 -20.87 -17.51 22.19
N CYS A 52 -21.06 -16.21 22.52
CA CYS A 52 -22.18 -15.70 23.29
C CYS A 52 -23.34 -15.17 22.43
N ALA A 53 -23.31 -15.41 21.12
CA ALA A 53 -24.35 -14.95 20.22
C ALA A 53 -25.72 -15.55 20.56
N LYS A 54 -26.77 -14.70 20.56
CA LYS A 54 -28.14 -15.09 20.79
C LYS A 54 -28.78 -15.79 19.58
N VAL A 55 -28.17 -15.64 18.43
CA VAL A 55 -28.55 -16.26 17.15
C VAL A 55 -27.55 -17.33 16.74
N PRO A 56 -27.94 -18.32 15.92
CA PRO A 56 -26.99 -19.30 15.42
C PRO A 56 -25.85 -18.64 14.63
N VAL A 57 -24.61 -18.79 15.09
CA VAL A 57 -23.42 -18.40 14.34
C VAL A 57 -22.74 -19.66 13.80
N ILE A 58 -22.68 -19.76 12.49
CA ILE A 58 -22.08 -20.86 11.76
C ILE A 58 -20.76 -20.41 11.16
N VAL A 59 -19.68 -21.08 11.52
CA VAL A 59 -18.37 -20.80 10.93
C VAL A 59 -18.01 -21.91 9.95
N TRP A 60 -17.76 -21.51 8.71
CA TRP A 60 -17.36 -22.40 7.64
C TRP A 60 -15.98 -22.02 7.12
N VAL A 61 -15.01 -22.90 7.35
CA VAL A 61 -13.67 -22.75 6.75
C VAL A 61 -13.74 -23.16 5.30
N GLY A 62 -13.79 -22.20 4.41
CA GLY A 62 -14.05 -22.41 3.01
C GLY A 62 -13.86 -21.15 2.15
N PRO A 63 -13.78 -21.33 0.83
CA PRO A 63 -13.86 -22.56 0.03
C PRO A 63 -12.67 -23.52 0.21
N PRO A 64 -12.59 -24.64 -0.53
CA PRO A 64 -11.47 -25.57 -0.45
C PRO A 64 -10.11 -24.89 -0.54
N GLY A 65 -9.16 -25.28 0.34
CA GLY A 65 -7.85 -24.65 0.47
C GLY A 65 -7.83 -23.41 1.38
N SER A 66 -8.93 -23.11 2.08
CA SER A 66 -8.97 -22.05 3.10
C SER A 66 -8.33 -22.52 4.42
N HIS A 67 -7.86 -21.56 5.20
CA HIS A 67 -7.22 -21.79 6.48
C HIS A 67 -7.92 -20.99 7.58
N ALA A 68 -8.01 -21.57 8.78
CA ALA A 68 -8.45 -20.89 9.98
C ALA A 68 -7.37 -21.02 11.04
N GLN A 69 -6.49 -20.02 11.14
CA GLN A 69 -5.35 -20.01 12.08
C GLN A 69 -5.54 -18.96 13.17
N GLY A 70 -4.79 -19.07 14.25
CA GLY A 70 -4.84 -18.16 15.38
C GLY A 70 -6.25 -18.00 15.94
N THR A 71 -6.72 -16.77 16.08
CA THR A 71 -8.08 -16.44 16.51
C THR A 71 -9.15 -17.06 15.60
N GLY A 72 -8.88 -17.27 14.30
CA GLY A 72 -9.78 -17.96 13.39
C GLY A 72 -10.08 -19.40 13.81
N ALA A 73 -9.06 -20.15 14.25
CA ALA A 73 -9.26 -21.50 14.78
C ALA A 73 -10.08 -21.52 16.07
N VAL A 74 -9.88 -20.53 16.93
CA VAL A 74 -10.69 -20.37 18.16
C VAL A 74 -12.13 -19.99 17.82
N MET A 75 -12.37 -19.16 16.82
CA MET A 75 -13.73 -18.84 16.32
C MET A 75 -14.44 -20.09 15.79
N VAL A 76 -13.72 -20.97 15.06
CA VAL A 76 -14.27 -22.26 14.59
C VAL A 76 -14.73 -23.09 15.78
N ALA A 77 -13.88 -23.22 16.81
CA ALA A 77 -14.17 -23.99 18.00
C ALA A 77 -15.30 -23.39 18.88
N SER A 78 -15.51 -22.07 18.79
CA SER A 78 -16.50 -21.33 19.59
C SER A 78 -17.87 -21.18 18.90
N ALA A 79 -17.97 -21.56 17.62
CA ALA A 79 -19.18 -21.39 16.83
C ALA A 79 -20.31 -22.36 17.27
N ALA A 80 -21.57 -21.97 17.13
CA ALA A 80 -22.70 -22.84 17.37
C ALA A 80 -22.69 -24.08 16.46
N LEU A 81 -22.13 -23.93 15.26
CA LEU A 81 -21.84 -25.04 14.34
C LEU A 81 -20.62 -24.64 13.48
N ALA A 82 -19.65 -25.55 13.36
CA ALA A 82 -18.49 -25.32 12.53
C ALA A 82 -18.31 -26.44 11.48
N SER A 83 -17.83 -26.08 10.30
CA SER A 83 -17.48 -27.03 9.24
C SER A 83 -16.28 -26.55 8.47
N ALA A 84 -15.50 -27.46 7.91
CA ALA A 84 -14.35 -27.15 7.07
C ALA A 84 -14.45 -27.86 5.71
N SER A 85 -14.22 -27.13 4.62
CA SER A 85 -14.20 -27.68 3.26
C SER A 85 -13.10 -28.73 3.07
N PRO A 86 -13.22 -29.62 2.11
CA PRO A 86 -12.14 -30.54 1.76
C PRO A 86 -10.86 -29.78 1.38
N GLY A 87 -9.72 -30.20 1.94
CA GLY A 87 -8.42 -29.56 1.71
C GLY A 87 -8.24 -28.22 2.45
N SER A 88 -9.16 -27.86 3.34
CA SER A 88 -8.99 -26.72 4.24
C SER A 88 -8.31 -27.13 5.54
N GLY A 89 -7.63 -26.16 6.20
CA GLY A 89 -6.90 -26.34 7.44
C GLY A 89 -7.53 -25.61 8.61
N VAL A 90 -7.48 -26.19 9.82
CA VAL A 90 -7.90 -25.55 11.08
C VAL A 90 -6.75 -25.62 12.07
N GLY A 91 -6.35 -24.50 12.63
CA GLY A 91 -5.16 -24.35 13.48
C GLY A 91 -3.91 -23.95 12.69
N PRO A 92 -2.76 -23.78 13.36
CA PRO A 92 -2.59 -23.74 14.80
C PRO A 92 -3.37 -22.57 15.47
N THR A 93 -3.60 -22.66 16.77
CA THR A 93 -4.24 -21.57 17.54
C THR A 93 -3.26 -20.49 17.97
N ALA A 94 -1.97 -20.73 17.90
CA ALA A 94 -0.92 -19.78 18.25
C ALA A 94 -0.09 -19.38 17.00
N PRO A 95 0.27 -18.07 16.86
CA PRO A 95 -0.14 -16.96 17.72
C PRO A 95 -1.58 -16.51 17.44
N LEU A 96 -2.28 -16.03 18.46
CA LEU A 96 -3.63 -15.49 18.33
C LEU A 96 -3.60 -14.15 17.60
N ASP A 97 -2.72 -13.24 18.02
CA ASP A 97 -2.43 -11.99 17.32
C ASP A 97 -1.07 -12.10 16.60
N LEU A 98 -1.04 -11.67 15.34
CA LEU A 98 0.15 -11.72 14.47
C LEU A 98 1.11 -10.53 14.70
N GLY A 99 0.72 -9.57 15.56
CA GLY A 99 1.54 -8.44 15.98
C GLY A 99 2.59 -8.82 17.04
N ARG A 100 3.25 -7.80 17.59
CA ARG A 100 4.32 -7.99 18.58
C ARG A 100 3.86 -8.53 19.92
N ASP A 101 2.64 -8.14 20.34
CA ASP A 101 2.07 -8.51 21.62
C ASP A 101 1.21 -9.76 21.44
N ALA A 102 1.86 -10.91 21.33
CA ALA A 102 1.18 -12.19 21.21
C ALA A 102 0.28 -12.44 22.43
N ILE A 103 -1.03 -12.35 22.26
CA ILE A 103 -2.02 -12.67 23.30
C ILE A 103 -1.97 -14.19 23.55
N SER A 104 -1.93 -14.58 24.82
CA SER A 104 -1.96 -15.99 25.19
C SER A 104 -3.36 -16.57 24.99
N GLU A 105 -3.42 -17.84 24.57
CA GLU A 105 -4.66 -18.60 24.38
C GLU A 105 -5.57 -18.57 25.64
N ALA A 106 -4.96 -18.61 26.83
CA ALA A 106 -5.70 -18.59 28.11
C ALA A 106 -6.49 -17.29 28.34
N GLU A 107 -6.02 -16.16 27.81
CA GLU A 107 -6.69 -14.86 27.98
C GLU A 107 -7.95 -14.78 27.10
N VAL A 108 -7.91 -15.36 25.90
CA VAL A 108 -9.05 -15.38 24.96
C VAL A 108 -10.16 -16.32 25.40
N LEU A 109 -9.81 -17.40 26.11
CA LEU A 109 -10.79 -18.42 26.56
C LEU A 109 -11.40 -18.15 27.93
N GLY A 110 -10.93 -17.15 28.66
CA GLY A 110 -11.30 -16.93 30.07
C GLY A 110 -12.70 -16.35 30.33
N GLY A 111 -13.43 -15.90 29.30
CA GLY A 111 -14.71 -15.19 29.44
C GLY A 111 -15.90 -15.82 28.71
N GLY A 112 -15.72 -16.92 27.98
CA GLY A 112 -16.72 -17.42 27.02
C GLY A 112 -17.93 -18.12 27.60
N CYS A 113 -19.06 -17.98 26.91
CA CYS A 113 -20.35 -18.62 27.22
C CYS A 113 -20.39 -20.14 26.91
N ALA A 114 -19.39 -20.66 26.23
CA ALA A 114 -19.32 -22.08 25.85
C ALA A 114 -18.01 -22.72 26.28
N ALA A 115 -18.07 -24.03 26.63
CA ALA A 115 -16.87 -24.86 26.77
C ALA A 115 -16.30 -25.08 25.34
N VAL A 116 -15.21 -24.43 25.04
CA VAL A 116 -14.58 -24.49 23.73
C VAL A 116 -13.55 -25.62 23.70
N VAL A 117 -13.70 -26.57 22.79
CA VAL A 117 -12.66 -27.57 22.49
C VAL A 117 -11.67 -26.92 21.56
N VAL A 118 -10.59 -26.38 22.11
CA VAL A 118 -9.58 -25.69 21.33
C VAL A 118 -8.62 -26.73 20.74
N PRO A 119 -8.27 -26.64 19.46
CA PRO A 119 -7.20 -27.43 18.86
C PRO A 119 -5.89 -27.24 19.61
N GLU A 120 -5.10 -28.30 19.79
CA GLU A 120 -3.77 -28.18 20.40
C GLU A 120 -2.91 -27.14 19.65
N ALA A 121 -2.17 -26.32 20.40
CA ALA A 121 -1.46 -25.12 19.91
C ALA A 121 -0.31 -25.40 18.91
N GLY A 122 -0.17 -26.57 18.33
CA GLY A 122 1.06 -26.95 17.67
C GLY A 122 1.01 -27.22 16.17
N ALA A 123 -0.11 -27.63 15.61
CA ALA A 123 -0.18 -28.05 14.22
C ALA A 123 -1.52 -27.72 13.57
N GLU A 124 -1.47 -27.41 12.28
CA GLU A 124 -2.67 -27.30 11.47
C GLU A 124 -3.29 -28.67 11.24
N MET A 125 -4.57 -28.80 11.54
CA MET A 125 -5.36 -30.01 11.31
C MET A 125 -6.01 -29.92 9.93
N THR A 126 -6.02 -31.04 9.21
CA THR A 126 -6.87 -31.18 8.02
C THR A 126 -8.37 -31.16 8.39
N SER A 127 -9.25 -30.91 7.45
CA SER A 127 -10.70 -30.92 7.66
C SER A 127 -11.18 -32.22 8.32
N GLN A 128 -10.60 -33.38 7.96
CA GLN A 128 -10.95 -34.65 8.57
C GLN A 128 -10.45 -34.77 10.01
N GLN A 129 -9.20 -34.37 10.27
CA GLN A 129 -8.66 -34.39 11.65
C GLN A 129 -9.45 -33.45 12.57
N ALA A 130 -9.91 -32.31 12.06
CA ALA A 130 -10.74 -31.38 12.81
C ALA A 130 -12.13 -31.98 13.18
N ILE A 131 -12.70 -32.84 12.31
CA ILE A 131 -13.90 -33.61 12.60
C ILE A 131 -13.60 -34.66 13.66
N ASP A 132 -12.52 -35.44 13.50
CA ASP A 132 -12.13 -36.50 14.41
C ASP A 132 -11.81 -35.96 15.82
N ALA A 133 -11.26 -34.76 15.88
CA ALA A 133 -10.99 -34.02 17.14
C ALA A 133 -12.25 -33.33 17.74
N GLY A 134 -13.38 -33.34 17.05
CA GLY A 134 -14.60 -32.68 17.51
C GLY A 134 -14.61 -31.14 17.42
N VAL A 135 -13.63 -30.57 16.73
CA VAL A 135 -13.55 -29.10 16.51
C VAL A 135 -14.51 -28.64 15.43
N THR A 136 -14.68 -29.45 14.40
CA THR A 136 -15.70 -29.25 13.36
C THR A 136 -16.68 -30.41 13.31
N THR A 137 -17.87 -30.15 12.79
CA THR A 137 -18.95 -31.14 12.76
C THR A 137 -19.04 -31.77 11.38
N GLN A 138 -19.11 -33.11 11.31
CA GLN A 138 -19.56 -33.80 10.11
C GLN A 138 -21.03 -33.50 9.90
N LEU A 139 -21.38 -32.76 8.87
CA LEU A 139 -22.73 -32.25 8.69
C LEU A 139 -23.72 -33.36 8.31
N GLN A 140 -23.36 -34.22 7.38
CA GLN A 140 -24.20 -35.39 7.01
C GLN A 140 -23.35 -36.65 6.92
N PRO A 141 -23.76 -37.76 7.52
CA PRO A 141 -23.05 -39.03 7.39
C PRO A 141 -23.03 -39.51 5.94
N GLY A 142 -21.82 -39.78 5.41
CA GLY A 142 -21.66 -40.28 4.04
C GLY A 142 -21.62 -39.21 2.95
N GLU A 143 -21.91 -37.96 3.25
CA GLU A 143 -21.67 -36.84 2.33
C GLU A 143 -20.32 -36.18 2.57
N PRO A 144 -19.64 -35.70 1.49
CA PRO A 144 -18.42 -34.91 1.64
C PRO A 144 -18.72 -33.58 2.34
N ALA A 145 -17.72 -33.03 3.02
CA ALA A 145 -17.84 -31.69 3.60
C ALA A 145 -18.17 -30.63 2.53
N PRO A 146 -18.93 -29.57 2.87
CA PRO A 146 -19.42 -28.60 1.90
C PRO A 146 -18.26 -27.83 1.24
N SER A 147 -18.31 -27.76 -0.08
CA SER A 147 -17.34 -27.01 -0.89
C SER A 147 -17.84 -25.63 -1.31
N THR A 148 -19.13 -25.36 -1.17
CA THR A 148 -19.79 -24.09 -1.45
C THR A 148 -20.71 -23.67 -0.31
N VAL A 149 -21.05 -22.37 -0.24
CA VAL A 149 -22.03 -21.86 0.73
C VAL A 149 -23.40 -22.51 0.54
N ILE A 150 -23.78 -22.79 -0.71
CA ILE A 150 -25.05 -23.44 -1.05
C ILE A 150 -25.09 -24.87 -0.50
N ASP A 151 -23.99 -25.64 -0.68
CA ASP A 151 -23.87 -26.99 -0.11
C ASP A 151 -23.93 -26.95 1.42
N LEU A 152 -23.24 -25.96 2.03
CA LEU A 152 -23.29 -25.75 3.47
C LEU A 152 -24.76 -25.57 3.93
N LEU A 153 -25.46 -24.60 3.35
CA LEU A 153 -26.85 -24.28 3.73
C LEU A 153 -27.77 -25.48 3.58
N ARG A 154 -27.60 -26.29 2.50
CA ARG A 154 -28.33 -27.53 2.30
C ARG A 154 -28.06 -28.58 3.39
N GLN A 155 -26.79 -28.74 3.78
CA GLN A 155 -26.38 -29.76 4.76
C GLN A 155 -26.72 -29.41 6.21
N ILE A 156 -26.88 -28.12 6.53
CA ILE A 156 -27.22 -27.67 7.88
C ILE A 156 -28.73 -27.51 8.13
N ASP A 157 -29.54 -27.56 7.07
CA ASP A 157 -30.99 -27.40 7.18
C ASP A 157 -31.61 -28.45 8.09
N GLY A 158 -32.53 -28.04 8.98
CA GLY A 158 -33.19 -28.89 9.96
C GLY A 158 -32.32 -29.28 11.16
N LYS A 159 -31.03 -28.88 11.23
CA LYS A 159 -30.18 -29.18 12.41
C LYS A 159 -30.54 -28.28 13.58
N THR A 160 -30.45 -28.83 14.78
CA THR A 160 -30.59 -28.07 16.04
C THR A 160 -29.21 -27.70 16.55
N VAL A 161 -28.99 -26.41 16.79
CA VAL A 161 -27.76 -25.87 17.37
C VAL A 161 -28.04 -25.15 18.69
N GLN A 162 -27.03 -25.09 19.55
CA GLN A 162 -27.12 -24.37 20.81
C GLN A 162 -26.66 -22.92 20.60
N THR A 163 -27.41 -21.98 21.14
CA THR A 163 -27.06 -20.56 21.19
C THR A 163 -27.14 -20.08 22.67
N ALA A 164 -26.65 -18.88 22.95
CA ALA A 164 -26.78 -18.30 24.29
C ALA A 164 -28.25 -18.09 24.68
N ALA A 165 -29.17 -17.99 23.74
CA ALA A 165 -30.61 -17.89 24.00
C ALA A 165 -31.32 -19.26 24.10
N GLY A 166 -30.62 -20.37 23.83
CA GLY A 166 -31.15 -21.74 23.87
C GLY A 166 -31.03 -22.47 22.54
N PRO A 167 -31.64 -23.67 22.42
CA PRO A 167 -31.59 -24.46 21.22
C PRO A 167 -32.44 -23.83 20.10
N VAL A 168 -31.88 -23.78 18.90
CA VAL A 168 -32.53 -23.25 17.68
C VAL A 168 -32.42 -24.25 16.54
N VAL A 169 -33.53 -24.51 15.86
CA VAL A 169 -33.54 -25.31 14.63
C VAL A 169 -33.19 -24.42 13.45
N LEU A 170 -32.22 -24.84 12.68
CA LEU A 170 -31.78 -24.09 11.49
C LEU A 170 -32.77 -24.32 10.33
N HIS A 171 -33.29 -23.25 9.78
CA HIS A 171 -34.09 -23.25 8.54
C HIS A 171 -33.30 -22.52 7.47
N THR A 172 -32.60 -23.27 6.62
CA THR A 172 -31.67 -22.72 5.63
C THR A 172 -31.97 -23.15 4.19
N ALA A 173 -33.14 -23.78 3.97
CA ALA A 173 -33.59 -24.15 2.63
C ALA A 173 -33.76 -22.91 1.75
N LEU A 174 -33.02 -22.86 0.62
CA LEU A 174 -33.06 -21.73 -0.33
C LEU A 174 -34.32 -21.75 -1.24
N THR A 175 -34.97 -22.89 -1.37
CA THR A 175 -36.14 -23.05 -2.21
C THR A 175 -37.38 -23.26 -1.35
N ALA A 176 -38.46 -22.54 -1.67
CA ALA A 176 -39.75 -22.80 -1.06
C ALA A 176 -40.23 -24.20 -1.43
N SER A 177 -40.66 -25.00 -0.46
CA SER A 177 -41.32 -26.27 -0.66
C SER A 177 -42.60 -26.34 0.20
N ALA A 178 -43.55 -27.16 -0.26
CA ALA A 178 -44.81 -27.32 0.48
C ALA A 178 -44.60 -27.92 1.88
N GLU A 179 -43.50 -28.64 2.09
CA GLU A 179 -43.17 -29.30 3.37
C GLU A 179 -42.24 -28.43 4.28
N GLN A 180 -41.40 -27.52 3.70
CA GLN A 180 -40.40 -26.77 4.41
C GLN A 180 -40.74 -25.27 4.58
N GLY A 181 -41.82 -24.79 3.97
CA GLY A 181 -42.24 -23.40 4.04
C GLY A 181 -41.54 -22.48 3.01
N PRO A 182 -41.58 -21.14 3.21
CA PRO A 182 -40.98 -20.20 2.29
C PRO A 182 -39.44 -20.32 2.33
N GLY A 183 -38.80 -20.25 1.16
CA GLY A 183 -37.35 -20.24 1.07
C GLY A 183 -36.71 -19.07 1.83
N VAL A 184 -35.50 -19.27 2.29
CA VAL A 184 -34.73 -18.28 3.09
C VAL A 184 -34.13 -17.21 2.18
N ASP A 185 -34.23 -15.94 2.60
CA ASP A 185 -33.59 -14.82 1.95
C ASP A 185 -32.12 -14.75 2.39
N LEU A 186 -31.20 -14.93 1.45
CA LEU A 186 -29.77 -14.88 1.70
C LEU A 186 -29.24 -13.45 1.52
N ARG A 187 -28.87 -12.81 2.61
CA ARG A 187 -28.29 -11.47 2.60
C ARG A 187 -26.76 -11.54 2.70
N TYR A 188 -26.10 -11.04 1.67
CA TYR A 188 -24.65 -10.90 1.68
C TYR A 188 -24.25 -9.59 2.36
N HIS A 189 -23.52 -9.71 3.45
CA HIS A 189 -22.80 -8.56 4.04
C HIS A 189 -21.42 -8.50 3.42
N ASP A 190 -21.09 -7.36 2.81
CA ASP A 190 -19.79 -7.11 2.19
C ASP A 190 -19.01 -6.02 2.93
N LEU A 191 -17.70 -6.18 2.96
CA LEU A 191 -16.81 -5.13 3.40
C LEU A 191 -16.94 -3.95 2.42
N GLY A 192 -17.45 -2.81 2.88
CA GLY A 192 -17.64 -1.62 2.05
C GLY A 192 -16.33 -1.16 1.39
N PRO A 193 -16.36 -0.41 0.27
CA PRO A 193 -15.17 -0.08 -0.51
C PRO A 193 -14.12 0.66 0.31
N TRP A 194 -14.54 1.57 1.19
CA TRP A 194 -13.62 2.29 2.08
C TRP A 194 -12.91 1.36 3.07
N ARG A 195 -13.65 0.45 3.70
CA ARG A 195 -13.06 -0.54 4.61
C ARG A 195 -12.10 -1.49 3.89
N ARG A 196 -12.37 -1.82 2.61
CA ARG A 196 -11.43 -2.61 1.78
C ARG A 196 -10.10 -1.89 1.57
N VAL A 197 -10.14 -0.58 1.31
CA VAL A 197 -8.92 0.23 1.17
C VAL A 197 -8.13 0.27 2.48
N LEU A 198 -8.81 0.51 3.61
CA LEU A 198 -8.16 0.51 4.92
C LEU A 198 -7.59 -0.86 5.29
N HIS A 199 -8.33 -1.93 5.01
CA HIS A 199 -7.85 -3.31 5.20
C HIS A 199 -6.60 -3.61 4.35
N ALA A 200 -6.61 -3.20 3.08
CA ALA A 200 -5.43 -3.35 2.23
C ALA A 200 -4.21 -2.58 2.74
N ALA A 201 -4.42 -1.40 3.38
CA ALA A 201 -3.36 -0.57 3.94
C ALA A 201 -2.82 -1.08 5.29
N SER A 202 -3.47 -2.03 5.95
CA SER A 202 -3.10 -2.51 7.30
C SER A 202 -2.03 -3.60 7.30
N SER A 203 -1.63 -4.14 6.14
CA SER A 203 -0.57 -5.15 6.08
C SER A 203 0.84 -4.54 6.19
N PRO A 204 1.82 -5.22 6.84
CA PRO A 204 3.20 -4.73 6.92
C PRO A 204 3.80 -4.37 5.56
N THR A 205 3.54 -5.20 4.55
CA THR A 205 3.98 -4.97 3.18
C THR A 205 3.40 -3.69 2.58
N ALA A 206 2.09 -3.46 2.76
CA ALA A 206 1.44 -2.25 2.26
C ALA A 206 1.96 -1.00 2.97
N ILE A 207 2.10 -1.05 4.30
CA ILE A 207 2.64 0.07 5.10
C ILE A 207 4.06 0.42 4.62
N TYR A 208 4.91 -0.58 4.42
CA TYR A 208 6.27 -0.40 3.92
C TYR A 208 6.29 0.28 2.54
N VAL A 209 5.51 -0.24 1.59
CA VAL A 209 5.43 0.33 0.23
C VAL A 209 4.86 1.76 0.26
N LEU A 210 3.83 2.01 1.07
CA LEU A 210 3.24 3.33 1.23
C LEU A 210 4.24 4.33 1.84
N LEU A 211 5.06 3.92 2.82
CA LEU A 211 6.15 4.74 3.35
C LEU A 211 7.17 5.10 2.26
N VAL A 212 7.61 4.11 1.47
CA VAL A 212 8.55 4.35 0.38
C VAL A 212 7.97 5.31 -0.65
N LEU A 213 6.70 5.14 -1.05
CA LEU A 213 6.01 6.04 -1.98
C LEU A 213 5.85 7.44 -1.40
N ALA A 214 5.54 7.56 -0.10
CA ALA A 214 5.45 8.85 0.58
C ALA A 214 6.77 9.61 0.50
N PHE A 215 7.88 8.97 0.86
CA PHE A 215 9.19 9.58 0.82
C PHE A 215 9.67 9.87 -0.60
N ALA A 216 9.36 9.01 -1.58
CA ALA A 216 9.65 9.28 -2.98
C ALA A 216 8.88 10.52 -3.48
N GLY A 217 7.60 10.66 -3.12
CA GLY A 217 6.80 11.84 -3.43
C GLY A 217 7.36 13.13 -2.82
N PHE A 218 7.75 13.09 -1.54
CA PHE A 218 8.39 14.24 -0.89
C PHE A 218 9.76 14.58 -1.49
N ALA A 219 10.59 13.57 -1.80
CA ALA A 219 11.86 13.79 -2.45
C ALA A 219 11.72 14.45 -3.81
N PHE A 220 10.73 14.01 -4.61
CA PHE A 220 10.44 14.62 -5.90
C PHE A 220 10.03 16.09 -5.75
N GLU A 221 9.10 16.39 -4.83
CA GLU A 221 8.63 17.76 -4.60
C GLU A 221 9.73 18.68 -4.09
N LEU A 222 10.63 18.19 -3.22
CA LEU A 222 11.77 18.96 -2.72
C LEU A 222 12.80 19.25 -3.80
N THR A 223 12.97 18.36 -4.79
CA THR A 223 13.96 18.52 -5.87
C THR A 223 13.39 19.21 -7.09
N GLN A 224 12.10 19.16 -7.28
CA GLN A 224 11.36 19.68 -8.43
C GLN A 224 10.13 20.47 -7.95
N PRO A 225 10.31 21.65 -7.30
CA PRO A 225 9.18 22.41 -6.80
C PRO A 225 8.24 22.81 -7.94
N GLY A 226 7.02 22.31 -7.89
CA GLY A 226 6.01 22.47 -8.93
C GLY A 226 4.62 22.73 -8.35
N PHE A 227 3.60 22.02 -8.86
CA PHE A 227 2.22 22.13 -8.40
C PHE A 227 1.93 21.45 -7.05
N GLY A 228 2.90 20.85 -6.38
CA GLY A 228 2.68 20.11 -5.13
C GLY A 228 2.02 18.74 -5.32
N PHE A 229 1.81 18.28 -6.55
CA PHE A 229 1.09 17.03 -6.82
C PHE A 229 1.81 15.81 -6.24
N ALA A 230 3.12 15.71 -6.43
CA ALA A 230 3.92 14.60 -5.90
C ALA A 230 3.96 14.62 -4.37
N GLY A 231 4.12 15.80 -3.76
CA GLY A 231 4.05 15.99 -2.33
C GLY A 231 2.68 15.64 -1.75
N MET A 232 1.60 16.02 -2.42
CA MET A 232 0.24 15.68 -2.02
C MET A 232 -0.01 14.16 -2.06
N CYS A 233 0.43 13.48 -3.12
CA CYS A 233 0.39 12.00 -3.17
C CYS A 233 1.21 11.39 -2.03
N GLY A 234 2.37 11.98 -1.71
CA GLY A 234 3.21 11.59 -0.57
C GLY A 234 2.49 11.73 0.76
N VAL A 235 1.76 12.83 1.00
CA VAL A 235 0.95 13.04 2.22
C VAL A 235 -0.14 12.00 2.33
N VAL A 236 -0.85 11.70 1.24
CA VAL A 236 -1.90 10.68 1.21
C VAL A 236 -1.33 9.30 1.53
N ALA A 237 -0.22 8.92 0.87
CA ALA A 237 0.46 7.65 1.13
C ALA A 237 0.94 7.54 2.59
N LEU A 238 1.51 8.62 3.15
CA LEU A 238 1.92 8.68 4.55
C LEU A 238 0.72 8.54 5.50
N GLY A 239 -0.42 9.14 5.17
CA GLY A 239 -1.66 9.02 5.96
C GLY A 239 -2.15 7.57 6.04
N PHE A 240 -2.15 6.83 4.92
CA PHE A 240 -2.49 5.40 4.92
C PHE A 240 -1.42 4.56 5.64
N ALA A 241 -0.14 4.86 5.46
CA ALA A 241 0.93 4.18 6.20
C ALA A 241 0.78 4.40 7.71
N ALA A 242 0.57 5.63 8.15
CA ALA A 242 0.32 5.97 9.55
C ALA A 242 -0.91 5.26 10.11
N TYR A 243 -2.01 5.16 9.33
CA TYR A 243 -3.16 4.37 9.71
C TYR A 243 -2.78 2.89 9.95
N GLY A 244 -2.03 2.29 9.03
CA GLY A 244 -1.60 0.90 9.14
C GLY A 244 -0.71 0.64 10.38
N THR A 245 0.08 1.62 10.84
CA THR A 245 0.94 1.48 12.02
C THR A 245 0.15 1.32 13.34
N PHE A 246 -1.15 1.63 13.36
CA PHE A 246 -2.00 1.29 14.50
C PHE A 246 -2.29 -0.21 14.58
N ALA A 247 -2.26 -0.93 13.46
CA ALA A 247 -2.41 -2.39 13.44
C ALA A 247 -1.07 -3.08 13.71
N VAL A 248 0.02 -2.60 13.08
CA VAL A 248 1.37 -3.15 13.25
C VAL A 248 2.37 -2.05 13.50
N THR A 249 2.91 -2.00 14.71
CA THR A 249 3.93 -1.01 15.06
C THR A 249 5.27 -1.35 14.42
N PRO A 250 5.87 -0.45 13.63
CA PRO A 250 7.18 -0.69 13.06
C PRO A 250 8.27 -0.67 14.13
N SER A 251 9.38 -1.35 13.87
CA SER A 251 10.61 -1.22 14.66
C SER A 251 11.16 0.20 14.55
N TRP A 252 11.38 0.88 15.69
CA TRP A 252 11.93 2.23 15.70
C TRP A 252 13.32 2.30 15.05
N LEU A 253 14.13 1.25 15.23
CA LEU A 253 15.43 1.14 14.57
C LEU A 253 15.29 1.00 13.06
N GLY A 254 14.39 0.11 12.60
CA GLY A 254 14.13 -0.09 11.17
C GLY A 254 13.58 1.17 10.51
N LEU A 255 12.60 1.83 11.14
CA LEU A 255 12.04 3.09 10.65
C LEU A 255 13.09 4.20 10.63
N GLY A 256 13.92 4.32 11.68
CA GLY A 256 14.99 5.31 11.75
C GLY A 256 16.05 5.12 10.66
N LEU A 257 16.45 3.87 10.38
CA LEU A 257 17.41 3.56 9.32
C LEU A 257 16.80 3.82 7.92
N LEU A 258 15.52 3.54 7.73
CA LEU A 258 14.81 3.81 6.49
C LEU A 258 14.75 5.32 6.22
N LEU A 259 14.38 6.12 7.22
CA LEU A 259 14.38 7.59 7.16
C LEU A 259 15.78 8.16 6.91
N LEU A 260 16.80 7.65 7.60
CA LEU A 260 18.18 8.06 7.40
C LEU A 260 18.64 7.76 5.97
N GLY A 261 18.31 6.58 5.45
CA GLY A 261 18.62 6.19 4.08
C GLY A 261 18.04 7.17 3.06
N PHE A 262 16.77 7.51 3.18
CA PHE A 262 16.14 8.51 2.33
C PHE A 262 16.77 9.90 2.46
N ALA A 263 17.04 10.35 3.70
CA ALA A 263 17.66 11.65 3.95
C ALA A 263 19.05 11.75 3.29
N LEU A 264 19.88 10.71 3.41
CA LEU A 264 21.20 10.66 2.80
C LEU A 264 21.13 10.69 1.27
N MET A 265 20.18 9.93 0.66
CA MET A 265 20.00 9.94 -0.80
C MET A 265 19.53 11.31 -1.31
N ILE A 266 18.57 11.95 -0.63
CA ILE A 266 18.11 13.30 -1.00
C ILE A 266 19.25 14.32 -0.89
N LEU A 267 20.02 14.25 0.20
CA LEU A 267 21.14 15.15 0.44
C LEU A 267 22.22 15.03 -0.65
N ASP A 268 22.52 13.81 -1.08
CA ASP A 268 23.49 13.56 -2.16
C ASP A 268 23.04 14.17 -3.50
N VAL A 269 21.75 14.02 -3.82
CA VAL A 269 21.17 14.64 -5.01
C VAL A 269 21.26 16.16 -4.95
N GLN A 270 21.01 16.79 -3.79
CA GLN A 270 21.10 18.24 -3.63
C GLN A 270 22.54 18.77 -3.68
N LEU A 271 23.50 18.01 -3.14
CA LEU A 271 24.91 18.38 -3.15
C LEU A 271 25.62 18.14 -4.49
N HIS A 272 24.92 17.55 -5.46
CA HIS A 272 25.45 17.22 -6.79
C HIS A 272 26.74 16.38 -6.76
N LYS A 273 26.92 15.58 -5.71
CA LYS A 273 28.08 14.72 -5.47
C LYS A 273 27.64 13.26 -5.43
N LEU A 274 27.13 12.76 -6.56
CA LEU A 274 26.72 11.37 -6.69
C LEU A 274 27.83 10.40 -6.26
N GLY A 275 27.60 9.65 -5.19
CA GLY A 275 28.49 8.56 -4.83
C GLY A 275 28.38 8.08 -3.38
N VAL A 276 29.09 8.68 -2.44
CA VAL A 276 29.28 8.12 -1.10
C VAL A 276 28.00 8.19 -0.26
N LEU A 277 27.29 9.32 -0.27
CA LEU A 277 26.06 9.48 0.51
C LEU A 277 24.93 8.62 -0.04
N THR A 278 24.82 8.50 -1.37
CA THR A 278 23.86 7.58 -1.99
C THR A 278 24.16 6.13 -1.62
N ALA A 279 25.42 5.70 -1.65
CA ALA A 279 25.81 4.34 -1.27
C ALA A 279 25.49 4.06 0.21
N LEU A 280 25.82 4.96 1.12
CA LEU A 280 25.46 4.85 2.53
C LEU A 280 23.94 4.89 2.74
N GLY A 281 23.25 5.74 1.99
CA GLY A 281 21.79 5.83 2.00
C GLY A 281 21.12 4.52 1.58
N VAL A 282 21.59 3.89 0.51
CA VAL A 282 21.10 2.58 0.03
C VAL A 282 21.35 1.48 1.07
N LEU A 283 22.51 1.47 1.71
CA LEU A 283 22.80 0.51 2.78
C LEU A 283 21.90 0.70 4.00
N ALA A 284 21.73 1.95 4.45
CA ALA A 284 20.85 2.27 5.57
C ALA A 284 19.37 1.94 5.24
N PHE A 285 18.91 2.31 4.04
CA PHE A 285 17.57 1.98 3.55
C PHE A 285 17.35 0.47 3.48
N GLY A 286 18.30 -0.27 2.91
CA GLY A 286 18.23 -1.75 2.83
C GLY A 286 18.17 -2.39 4.21
N ALA A 287 19.07 -2.01 5.13
CA ALA A 287 19.05 -2.49 6.51
C ALA A 287 17.72 -2.14 7.21
N GLY A 288 17.23 -0.90 7.05
CA GLY A 288 15.95 -0.47 7.58
C GLY A 288 14.78 -1.28 7.05
N SER A 289 14.79 -1.62 5.74
CA SER A 289 13.75 -2.43 5.10
C SER A 289 13.65 -3.85 5.67
N PHE A 290 14.76 -4.46 6.05
CA PHE A 290 14.76 -5.77 6.70
C PHE A 290 14.38 -5.69 8.18
N LEU A 291 14.69 -4.59 8.86
CA LEU A 291 14.49 -4.45 10.30
C LEU A 291 13.14 -3.84 10.68
N ILE A 292 12.43 -3.19 9.74
CA ILE A 292 11.21 -2.43 10.07
C ILE A 292 10.10 -3.30 10.66
N TYR A 293 9.99 -4.55 10.22
CA TYR A 293 9.02 -5.56 10.67
C TYR A 293 9.68 -6.90 10.99
N SER A 294 10.87 -6.89 11.58
CA SER A 294 11.60 -8.12 11.97
C SER A 294 10.94 -8.89 13.12
N ASP A 295 10.10 -8.22 13.92
CA ASP A 295 9.54 -8.76 15.15
C ASP A 295 8.10 -9.27 14.98
N VAL A 296 7.56 -9.25 13.76
CA VAL A 296 6.23 -9.80 13.47
C VAL A 296 6.32 -11.27 13.07
N ALA A 297 5.19 -11.99 13.11
CA ALA A 297 5.14 -13.38 12.68
C ALA A 297 5.60 -13.54 11.23
N ASP A 298 6.35 -14.62 10.94
CA ASP A 298 6.90 -14.88 9.61
C ASP A 298 5.82 -14.92 8.50
N THR A 299 4.60 -15.29 8.86
CA THR A 299 3.45 -15.38 7.94
C THR A 299 3.02 -14.04 7.36
N ILE A 300 3.30 -12.93 8.08
CA ILE A 300 2.96 -11.56 7.65
C ILE A 300 4.19 -10.69 7.42
N ALA A 301 5.39 -11.21 7.61
CA ALA A 301 6.63 -10.50 7.33
C ALA A 301 6.69 -10.03 5.86
N ILE A 302 7.42 -8.94 5.62
CA ILE A 302 7.58 -8.43 4.26
C ILE A 302 8.35 -9.46 3.42
N PRO A 303 7.78 -9.95 2.30
CA PRO A 303 8.49 -10.91 1.45
C PRO A 303 9.80 -10.33 0.92
N THR A 304 10.90 -11.08 1.05
CA THR A 304 12.23 -10.66 0.55
C THR A 304 12.21 -10.14 -0.90
N PRO A 305 11.48 -10.74 -1.85
CA PRO A 305 11.39 -10.20 -3.21
C PRO A 305 10.83 -8.78 -3.27
N VAL A 306 9.87 -8.44 -2.40
CA VAL A 306 9.30 -7.07 -2.32
C VAL A 306 10.37 -6.08 -1.87
N ILE A 307 11.17 -6.43 -0.84
CA ILE A 307 12.28 -5.59 -0.36
C ILE A 307 13.30 -5.37 -1.48
N VAL A 308 13.70 -6.44 -2.18
CA VAL A 308 14.69 -6.36 -3.27
C VAL A 308 14.19 -5.49 -4.41
N VAL A 309 12.95 -5.70 -4.87
CA VAL A 309 12.35 -4.89 -5.94
C VAL A 309 12.24 -3.42 -5.52
N THR A 310 11.78 -3.15 -4.31
CA THR A 310 11.65 -1.80 -3.78
C THR A 310 13.02 -1.12 -3.67
N LEU A 311 14.05 -1.84 -3.21
CA LEU A 311 15.42 -1.34 -3.14
C LEU A 311 15.95 -0.98 -4.52
N LEU A 312 15.78 -1.85 -5.51
CA LEU A 312 16.18 -1.60 -6.90
C LEU A 312 15.46 -0.37 -7.49
N LEU A 313 14.15 -0.28 -7.29
CA LEU A 313 13.37 0.87 -7.75
C LEU A 313 13.80 2.17 -7.07
N THR A 314 14.10 2.12 -5.77
CA THR A 314 14.62 3.27 -5.01
C THR A 314 15.97 3.72 -5.55
N VAL A 315 16.91 2.80 -5.79
CA VAL A 315 18.22 3.11 -6.38
C VAL A 315 18.07 3.72 -7.77
N LEU A 316 17.20 3.17 -8.62
CA LEU A 316 16.92 3.71 -9.94
C LEU A 316 16.29 5.11 -9.87
N TYR A 317 15.35 5.30 -8.94
CA TYR A 317 14.68 6.58 -8.76
C TYR A 317 15.64 7.68 -8.31
N TYR A 318 16.45 7.46 -7.28
CA TYR A 318 17.39 8.45 -6.75
C TYR A 318 18.63 8.58 -7.62
N GLY A 319 19.19 7.48 -8.12
CA GLY A 319 20.42 7.49 -8.92
C GLY A 319 20.22 8.02 -10.34
N PHE A 320 19.05 7.77 -10.93
CA PHE A 320 18.79 8.15 -12.32
C PHE A 320 17.63 9.13 -12.47
N GLY A 321 16.45 8.80 -11.91
CA GLY A 321 15.23 9.57 -12.15
C GLY A 321 15.32 11.02 -11.67
N LEU A 322 15.68 11.25 -10.39
CA LEU A 322 15.82 12.59 -9.84
C LEU A 322 16.95 13.38 -10.47
N THR A 323 18.07 12.72 -10.80
CA THR A 323 19.23 13.39 -11.43
C THR A 323 18.88 13.91 -12.81
N VAL A 324 18.19 13.09 -13.64
CA VAL A 324 17.73 13.49 -14.98
C VAL A 324 16.71 14.61 -14.87
N ALA A 325 15.77 14.52 -13.93
CA ALA A 325 14.75 15.53 -13.70
C ALA A 325 15.37 16.89 -13.31
N GLN A 326 16.37 16.91 -12.42
CA GLN A 326 17.10 18.15 -12.07
C GLN A 326 17.86 18.74 -13.26
N GLN A 327 18.56 17.92 -14.04
CA GLN A 327 19.28 18.39 -15.22
C GLN A 327 18.34 18.98 -16.29
N ALA A 328 17.17 18.37 -16.47
CA ALA A 328 16.16 18.88 -17.40
C ALA A 328 15.64 20.25 -16.96
N HIS A 329 15.42 20.45 -15.66
CA HIS A 329 14.96 21.72 -15.09
C HIS A 329 16.04 22.82 -15.21
N GLN A 330 17.30 22.49 -14.98
CA GLN A 330 18.41 23.44 -15.11
C GLN A 330 18.71 23.83 -16.55
N ARG A 331 18.31 23.00 -17.54
CA ARG A 331 18.47 23.28 -18.97
C ARG A 331 17.43 24.21 -19.58
N ILE A 332 16.53 24.80 -18.79
CA ILE A 332 15.74 25.93 -19.25
C ILE A 332 16.65 27.15 -19.33
N VAL A 333 17.57 27.09 -20.30
CA VAL A 333 18.29 28.28 -20.79
C VAL A 333 17.20 29.19 -21.31
N THR A 334 16.96 30.31 -20.61
CA THR A 334 16.11 31.36 -21.13
C THR A 334 16.57 31.64 -22.58
N THR A 335 15.63 31.73 -23.50
CA THR A 335 15.89 32.02 -24.93
C THR A 335 16.88 33.17 -25.10
N GLN A 336 16.95 34.04 -24.10
CA GLN A 336 17.83 35.19 -24.00
C GLN A 336 19.30 34.83 -23.76
N GLN A 337 19.63 33.86 -22.90
CA GLN A 337 21.02 33.42 -22.65
C GLN A 337 21.61 32.66 -23.87
N GLY A 338 20.78 32.02 -24.66
CA GLY A 338 21.16 31.39 -25.93
C GLY A 338 21.47 32.38 -27.05
N LEU A 339 21.31 33.69 -26.82
CA LEU A 339 21.64 34.73 -27.76
C LEU A 339 23.08 35.26 -27.59
N VAL A 340 23.70 35.06 -26.44
CA VAL A 340 25.09 35.52 -26.19
C VAL A 340 26.06 34.80 -27.10
N GLY A 341 26.92 35.57 -27.76
CA GLY A 341 27.89 35.07 -28.73
C GLY A 341 27.38 35.00 -30.20
N LEU A 342 26.08 35.16 -30.43
CA LEU A 342 25.53 35.22 -31.76
C LEU A 342 25.79 36.57 -32.40
N THR A 343 25.82 36.59 -33.76
CA THR A 343 25.85 37.80 -34.56
C THR A 343 24.45 38.19 -34.99
N GLY A 344 24.20 39.49 -35.04
CA GLY A 344 22.97 40.11 -35.52
C GLY A 344 23.26 41.32 -36.40
N GLU A 345 22.22 41.96 -36.90
CA GLU A 345 22.31 43.16 -37.73
C GLU A 345 21.53 44.31 -37.06
N ALA A 346 22.17 45.47 -36.95
CA ALA A 346 21.50 46.67 -36.42
C ALA A 346 20.44 47.17 -37.43
N ARG A 347 19.18 47.26 -37.00
CA ARG A 347 18.03 47.70 -37.77
C ARG A 347 17.70 49.19 -37.59
N GLY A 348 18.58 49.91 -36.99
CA GLY A 348 18.56 51.34 -36.73
C GLY A 348 19.83 51.77 -36.04
N ASP A 349 20.08 53.06 -35.92
CA ASP A 349 21.26 53.56 -35.21
C ASP A 349 21.13 53.23 -33.71
N LEU A 350 22.17 52.59 -33.15
CA LEU A 350 22.27 52.35 -31.71
C LEU A 350 23.03 53.50 -31.05
N ASN A 351 22.30 54.42 -30.39
CA ASN A 351 22.93 55.59 -29.71
C ASN A 351 22.16 55.95 -28.42
N PRO A 352 22.42 55.36 -27.28
CA PRO A 352 23.10 54.08 -27.04
C PRO A 352 22.20 52.86 -27.28
N GLU A 353 20.86 53.04 -27.49
CA GLU A 353 19.90 51.97 -27.67
C GLU A 353 19.27 51.98 -29.05
N GLY A 354 18.95 50.78 -29.59
CA GLY A 354 18.27 50.57 -30.86
C GLY A 354 17.79 49.16 -31.03
N GLY A 355 17.34 48.81 -32.24
CA GLY A 355 16.88 47.47 -32.60
C GLY A 355 17.99 46.63 -33.27
N VAL A 356 18.16 45.39 -32.84
CA VAL A 356 19.06 44.43 -33.51
C VAL A 356 18.26 43.19 -33.93
N HIS A 357 18.42 42.80 -35.16
CA HIS A 357 17.78 41.61 -35.71
C HIS A 357 18.66 40.39 -35.48
N VAL A 358 18.13 39.41 -34.72
CA VAL A 358 18.83 38.16 -34.39
C VAL A 358 17.87 37.00 -34.53
N LYS A 359 18.26 35.96 -35.25
CA LYS A 359 17.44 34.74 -35.47
C LYS A 359 15.97 35.02 -35.82
N GLY A 360 15.74 35.95 -36.74
CA GLY A 360 14.40 36.24 -37.27
C GLY A 360 13.54 37.17 -36.39
N THR A 361 14.07 37.67 -35.26
CA THR A 361 13.33 38.55 -34.32
C THR A 361 14.14 39.82 -34.05
N ILE A 362 13.45 40.94 -33.88
CA ILE A 362 14.07 42.23 -33.52
C ILE A 362 14.11 42.32 -31.99
N TRP A 363 15.30 42.53 -31.47
CA TRP A 363 15.55 42.69 -30.04
C TRP A 363 16.00 44.13 -29.77
N ARG A 364 15.61 44.65 -28.62
CA ARG A 364 16.16 45.89 -28.08
C ARG A 364 17.59 45.64 -27.65
N ALA A 365 18.52 46.46 -28.13
CA ALA A 365 19.94 46.33 -27.84
C ALA A 365 20.56 47.67 -27.46
N ARG A 366 21.62 47.60 -26.66
CA ARG A 366 22.41 48.75 -26.24
C ARG A 366 23.87 48.52 -26.60
N THR A 367 24.51 49.53 -27.22
CA THR A 367 25.96 49.50 -27.40
C THR A 367 26.71 49.78 -26.09
N VAL A 368 27.86 49.13 -25.91
CA VAL A 368 28.74 49.34 -24.74
C VAL A 368 29.82 50.40 -25.00
N GLY A 369 29.94 50.85 -26.26
CA GLY A 369 30.95 51.82 -26.65
C GLY A 369 30.37 52.90 -27.55
N GLU A 370 31.00 53.13 -28.69
CA GLU A 370 30.61 54.14 -29.68
C GLU A 370 29.25 53.83 -30.30
N PRO A 371 28.52 54.82 -30.80
CA PRO A 371 27.28 54.61 -31.55
C PRO A 371 27.51 53.70 -32.78
N ILE A 372 26.61 52.74 -32.99
CA ILE A 372 26.68 51.78 -34.09
C ILE A 372 25.65 52.16 -35.15
N PRO A 373 26.07 52.41 -36.39
CA PRO A 373 25.16 52.75 -37.49
C PRO A 373 24.24 51.58 -37.87
N SER A 374 23.06 51.93 -38.45
CA SER A 374 22.14 50.94 -39.02
C SER A 374 22.83 50.09 -40.07
N GLY A 375 22.53 48.79 -40.14
CA GLY A 375 23.09 47.83 -41.07
C GLY A 375 24.42 47.21 -40.63
N THR A 376 25.02 47.69 -39.53
CA THR A 376 26.28 47.11 -39.00
C THR A 376 26.04 45.75 -38.38
N ARG A 377 26.93 44.77 -38.63
CA ARG A 377 26.95 43.50 -37.92
C ARG A 377 27.42 43.71 -36.49
N VAL A 378 26.69 43.16 -35.56
CA VAL A 378 26.97 43.26 -34.13
C VAL A 378 27.04 41.89 -33.50
N ARG A 379 27.93 41.73 -32.53
CA ARG A 379 28.03 40.50 -31.73
C ARG A 379 27.43 40.76 -30.33
N ILE A 380 26.59 39.81 -29.89
CA ILE A 380 25.94 39.90 -28.58
C ILE A 380 26.93 39.47 -27.51
N ARG A 381 27.25 40.37 -26.58
CA ARG A 381 28.17 40.11 -25.44
C ARG A 381 27.45 39.74 -24.16
N GLY A 382 26.18 40.11 -24.04
CA GLY A 382 25.40 39.81 -22.83
C GLY A 382 23.94 40.19 -22.98
N VAL A 383 23.17 39.86 -21.99
CA VAL A 383 21.74 40.16 -21.87
C VAL A 383 21.47 40.75 -20.51
N ASP A 384 20.91 41.98 -20.47
CA ASP A 384 20.49 42.65 -19.25
C ASP A 384 18.96 42.79 -19.26
N GLY A 385 18.30 41.83 -18.61
CA GLY A 385 16.83 41.75 -18.67
C GLY A 385 16.32 41.47 -20.10
N LEU A 386 15.65 42.43 -20.72
CA LEU A 386 15.12 42.34 -22.10
C LEU A 386 15.99 43.09 -23.12
N VAL A 387 17.16 43.63 -22.71
CA VAL A 387 18.04 44.43 -23.56
C VAL A 387 19.34 43.65 -23.83
N LEU A 388 19.72 43.49 -25.11
CA LEU A 388 20.95 42.86 -25.48
C LEU A 388 22.10 43.87 -25.39
N ARG A 389 23.23 43.49 -24.81
CA ARG A 389 24.49 44.24 -24.89
C ARG A 389 25.23 43.80 -26.15
N VAL A 390 25.53 44.75 -27.06
CA VAL A 390 26.13 44.44 -28.33
C VAL A 390 27.38 45.31 -28.59
N GLU A 391 28.28 44.76 -29.36
CA GLU A 391 29.49 45.43 -29.87
C GLU A 391 29.54 45.23 -31.37
N PRO A 392 30.16 46.18 -32.11
CA PRO A 392 30.43 45.96 -33.55
C PRO A 392 31.25 44.68 -33.76
N GLU A 393 30.91 43.87 -34.73
CA GLU A 393 31.72 42.73 -35.10
C GLU A 393 32.97 43.24 -35.76
N PRO A 394 34.20 42.88 -35.34
CA PRO A 394 35.42 43.26 -36.03
C PRO A 394 35.31 42.82 -37.50
N GLU A 395 35.58 43.70 -38.42
CA GLU A 395 35.78 43.33 -39.85
C GLU A 395 36.94 42.32 -39.86
N GLU A 396 36.70 41.08 -40.23
CA GLU A 396 37.76 40.12 -40.55
C GLU A 396 38.48 40.65 -41.77
N ASP A 397 39.70 41.13 -41.53
CA ASP A 397 40.64 41.50 -42.62
C ASP A 397 40.72 40.29 -43.56
N GLY A 398 40.34 40.54 -44.83
CA GLY A 398 40.12 39.51 -45.83
C GLY A 398 41.36 38.71 -46.22
N THR A 399 41.82 37.84 -45.34
CA THR A 399 42.72 36.74 -45.69
C THR A 399 41.87 35.49 -45.89
N ALA A 400 41.52 35.20 -47.13
CA ALA A 400 40.94 33.93 -47.49
C ALA A 400 41.86 32.79 -47.02
N PRO A 401 41.32 31.73 -46.43
CA PRO A 401 42.11 30.54 -46.14
C PRO A 401 42.49 29.90 -47.44
N GLU A 402 43.80 29.83 -47.70
CA GLU A 402 44.42 29.07 -48.77
C GLU A 402 43.94 27.62 -48.75
N SER A 403 43.31 27.16 -49.79
CA SER A 403 42.83 25.78 -49.95
C SER A 403 44.02 24.83 -49.79
N PRO A 404 43.90 23.77 -48.99
CA PRO A 404 44.95 22.75 -48.90
C PRO A 404 45.01 22.01 -50.26
N PRO A 405 46.21 21.72 -50.78
CA PRO A 405 46.38 20.91 -51.98
C PRO A 405 46.07 19.43 -51.61
N TYR A 406 45.19 18.80 -52.39
CA TYR A 406 44.89 17.38 -52.63
C TYR A 406 45.04 16.37 -51.50
#